data_45c700746de527188b0f197ef6735d62
#
_entry.id   45c700746de527188b0f197ef6735d62
#
_cell.length_a   1.000
_cell.length_b   1.000
_cell.length_c   1.000
_cell.angle_alpha   90.00
_cell.angle_beta   90.00
_cell.angle_gamma   90.00
#
_symmetry.space_group_name_H-M   'P 1'
#
loop_
_entity.id
_entity.type
_entity.pdbx_description
1 polymer ?
#
loop_
_entity_poly.entity_id
_entity_poly.type
_entity_poly.pdbx_seq_one_letter_code
_entity_poly.pdbx_strand_id
1 'polypeptide(L)' 'MLKINGEEKDAAGQTVADCLASSGFNAARVVVELNEAIVPKARYADTVLCDGDQVEVVCFMGGG' A
#
# COMPACT_ATOMS: atom_id res chain seq x y z
N MET A 1 5.23 13.09 4.75
CA MET A 1 5.46 11.65 4.96
C MET A 1 4.18 10.93 5.29
N LEU A 2 4.10 9.69 4.96
CA LEU A 2 2.97 8.82 5.33
C LEU A 2 3.51 7.62 6.08
N LYS A 3 2.60 6.76 6.58
CA LYS A 3 3.02 5.58 7.32
C LYS A 3 2.59 4.32 6.59
N ILE A 4 3.52 3.36 6.50
CA ILE A 4 3.23 2.03 5.96
C ILE A 4 3.55 1.03 7.07
N ASN A 5 2.53 0.34 7.54
CA ASN A 5 2.65 -0.61 8.66
C ASN A 5 3.32 0.03 9.87
N GLY A 6 2.97 1.29 10.14
CA GLY A 6 3.49 2.03 11.28
C GLY A 6 4.84 2.69 11.07
N GLU A 7 5.49 2.47 9.93
CA GLU A 7 6.79 3.09 9.64
C GLU A 7 6.63 4.26 8.70
N GLU A 8 7.31 5.34 9.00
CA GLU A 8 7.24 6.52 8.14
C GLU A 8 7.99 6.29 6.83
N LYS A 9 7.37 6.70 5.75
CA LYS A 9 7.92 6.57 4.41
C LYS A 9 7.68 7.85 3.63
N ASP A 10 8.63 8.19 2.77
CA ASP A 10 8.49 9.33 1.87
C ASP A 10 7.91 8.83 0.55
N ALA A 11 6.62 8.54 0.57
CA ALA A 11 5.94 7.94 -0.58
C ALA A 11 4.75 8.77 -1.05
N ALA A 12 4.58 9.99 -0.53
CA ALA A 12 3.50 10.86 -0.97
C ALA A 12 3.67 11.18 -2.46
N GLY A 13 2.57 11.09 -3.20
CA GLY A 13 2.60 11.29 -4.64
C GLY A 13 2.75 10.02 -5.45
N GLN A 14 3.14 8.93 -4.82
CA GLN A 14 3.20 7.63 -5.50
C GLN A 14 1.82 6.98 -5.50
N THR A 15 1.58 6.13 -6.48
CA THR A 15 0.38 5.28 -6.44
C THR A 15 0.63 4.13 -5.48
N VAL A 16 -0.46 3.48 -5.08
CA VAL A 16 -0.35 2.27 -4.25
C VAL A 16 0.51 1.23 -4.97
N ALA A 17 0.29 1.05 -6.28
CA ALA A 17 1.06 0.08 -7.05
C ALA A 17 2.56 0.38 -7.00
N ASP A 18 2.93 1.64 -7.22
CA ASP A 18 4.35 2.04 -7.18
C ASP A 18 4.94 1.86 -5.79
N CYS A 19 4.18 2.21 -4.77
CA CYS A 19 4.63 2.09 -3.39
C CYS A 19 4.88 0.62 -3.04
N LEU A 20 4.00 -0.28 -3.44
CA LEU A 20 4.18 -1.70 -3.19
C LEU A 20 5.43 -2.23 -3.88
N ALA A 21 5.64 -1.82 -5.13
CA ALA A 21 6.80 -2.27 -5.89
C ALA A 21 8.11 -1.80 -5.26
N SER A 22 8.16 -0.54 -4.84
CA SER A 22 9.39 0.01 -4.26
C SER A 22 9.66 -0.53 -2.86
N SER A 23 8.63 -1.02 -2.18
CA SER A 23 8.77 -1.59 -0.83
C SER A 23 8.99 -3.10 -0.85
N GLY A 24 9.03 -3.71 -2.02
CA GLY A 24 9.29 -5.14 -2.14
C GLY A 24 8.08 -6.03 -1.95
N PHE A 25 6.89 -5.49 -1.92
CA PHE A 25 5.68 -6.29 -1.80
C PHE A 25 5.23 -6.80 -3.16
N ASN A 26 4.64 -8.00 -3.15
CA ASN A 26 4.00 -8.55 -4.34
C ASN A 26 2.52 -8.15 -4.32
N ALA A 27 2.13 -7.26 -5.22
CA ALA A 27 0.78 -6.72 -5.24
C ALA A 27 -0.30 -7.80 -5.36
N ALA A 28 0.03 -8.94 -5.97
CA ALA A 28 -0.93 -10.02 -6.13
C ALA A 28 -1.18 -10.79 -4.83
N ARG A 29 -0.34 -10.60 -3.82
CA ARG A 29 -0.38 -11.40 -2.59
C ARG A 29 -0.63 -10.56 -1.34
N VAL A 30 -1.10 -9.35 -1.52
CA VAL A 30 -1.32 -8.46 -0.38
C VAL A 30 -2.73 -7.91 -0.41
N VAL A 31 -3.19 -7.51 0.77
CA VAL A 31 -4.36 -6.66 0.93
C VAL A 31 -3.86 -5.33 1.46
N VAL A 32 -4.31 -4.24 0.85
CA VAL A 32 -3.90 -2.90 1.25
C VAL A 32 -5.10 -2.18 1.85
N GLU A 33 -4.89 -1.59 3.03
CA GLU A 33 -5.85 -0.69 3.64
C GLU A 33 -5.25 0.71 3.65
N LEU A 34 -6.03 1.67 3.19
CA LEU A 34 -5.64 3.07 3.19
C LEU A 34 -6.61 3.81 4.09
N ASN A 35 -6.10 4.33 5.21
CA ASN A 35 -6.92 5.04 6.19
C ASN A 35 -8.14 4.20 6.61
N GLU A 36 -7.88 2.92 6.89
CA GLU A 36 -8.86 1.95 7.37
C GLU A 36 -9.87 1.48 6.32
N ALA A 37 -9.65 1.82 5.06
CA ALA A 37 -10.52 1.36 3.97
C ALA A 37 -9.71 0.47 3.03
N ILE A 38 -10.27 -0.68 2.68
CA ILE A 38 -9.60 -1.59 1.76
C ILE A 38 -9.54 -0.99 0.37
N VAL A 39 -8.36 -1.02 -0.24
CA VAL A 39 -8.17 -0.57 -1.62
C VAL A 39 -8.31 -1.80 -2.53
N PRO A 40 -9.27 -1.81 -3.46
CA PRO A 40 -9.37 -2.93 -4.41
C PRO A 40 -8.12 -3.01 -5.28
N LYS A 41 -7.71 -4.22 -5.63
CA LYS A 41 -6.52 -4.40 -6.46
C LYS A 41 -6.62 -3.65 -7.78
N ALA A 42 -7.81 -3.58 -8.36
CA ALA A 42 -8.03 -2.87 -9.61
C ALA A 42 -7.74 -1.37 -9.50
N ARG A 43 -7.66 -0.84 -8.27
CA ARG A 43 -7.44 0.59 -8.03
C ARG A 43 -6.01 0.90 -7.59
N TYR A 44 -5.14 -0.09 -7.48
CA TYR A 44 -3.79 0.15 -6.99
C TYR A 44 -3.02 1.14 -7.87
N ALA A 45 -3.19 1.06 -9.18
CA ALA A 45 -2.50 1.94 -10.11
C ALA A 45 -3.09 3.34 -10.17
N ASP A 46 -4.31 3.53 -9.66
CA ASP A 46 -5.02 4.80 -9.73
C ASP A 46 -5.09 5.52 -8.39
N THR A 47 -4.74 4.85 -7.30
CA THR A 47 -4.86 5.43 -5.97
C THR A 47 -3.55 6.10 -5.60
N VAL A 48 -3.55 7.43 -5.53
CA VAL A 48 -2.37 8.21 -5.19
C VAL A 48 -2.33 8.41 -3.69
N LEU A 49 -1.17 8.15 -3.10
CA LEU A 49 -0.95 8.32 -1.67
C LEU A 49 -0.60 9.77 -1.37
N CYS A 50 -1.05 10.24 -0.21
CA CYS A 50 -0.86 11.62 0.23
C CYS A 50 -0.13 11.67 1.56
N ASP A 51 0.43 12.82 1.86
CA ASP A 51 1.04 13.08 3.16
C ASP A 51 0.02 12.78 4.26
N GLY A 52 0.49 12.12 5.30
CA GLY A 52 -0.36 11.83 6.46
C GLY A 52 -1.18 10.56 6.33
N ASP A 53 -1.19 9.94 5.15
CA ASP A 53 -1.95 8.69 4.97
C ASP A 53 -1.38 7.58 5.85
N GLN A 54 -2.27 6.70 6.29
CA GLN A 54 -1.89 5.49 6.99
C GLN A 54 -2.22 4.31 6.12
N VAL A 55 -1.19 3.56 5.76
CA VAL A 55 -1.29 2.42 4.85
C VAL A 55 -0.95 1.17 5.62
N GLU A 56 -1.79 0.16 5.52
CA GLU A 56 -1.47 -1.15 6.06
C GLU A 56 -1.44 -2.16 4.94
N VAL A 57 -0.37 -2.94 4.90
CA VAL A 57 -0.19 -3.96 3.88
C VAL A 57 -0.10 -5.30 4.60
N VAL A 58 -1.03 -6.18 4.30
CA VAL A 58 -1.07 -7.53 4.87
C VAL A 58 -0.74 -8.51 3.78
N CYS A 59 0.30 -9.31 4.00
CA CYS A 59 0.73 -10.32 3.03
C CYS A 59 0.07 -11.64 3.34
N PHE A 60 -0.41 -12.33 2.31
CA PHE A 60 -0.90 -13.68 2.46
C PHE A 60 0.27 -14.65 2.49
N MET A 61 0.29 -15.50 3.51
CA MET A 61 1.34 -16.48 3.68
C MET A 61 0.93 -17.78 3.01
N GLY A 62 1.90 -18.37 2.32
CA GLY A 62 1.73 -19.71 1.79
C GLY A 62 0.60 -19.86 0.83
N GLY A 63 -0.01 -18.90 0.53
CA GLY A 63 -1.09 -18.78 -0.37
C GLY A 63 -1.55 -20.04 -1.07
N GLY A 64 -1.47 -20.94 -0.62
CA GLY A 64 -1.92 -22.14 -1.35
C GLY A 64 -3.03 -21.74 -2.25
#